data_9c714eb58a9a98bba6e8c04e7b3fe728
#
_entry.id   9c714eb58a9a98bba6e8c04e7b3fe728
#
_cell.length_a   1.000
_cell.length_b   1.000
_cell.length_c   1.000
_cell.angle_alpha   90.00
_cell.angle_beta   90.00
_cell.angle_gamma   90.00
#
_symmetry.space_group_name_H-M   'P 1'
#
loop_
_entity.id
_entity.type
_entity.pdbx_description
1 polymer ?
#
loop_
_entity_poly.entity_id
_entity_poly.type
_entity_poly.pdbx_seq_one_letter_code
_entity_poly.pdbx_strand_id
1 'polypeptide(L)'
;VDFTPAASFGGTFEGRGHTISDFNLTQNASPAGLFGTILPGGRVANLNVAGSVAAGGDKIACGGIAGENYGKIVCCTFTGMVQGDTQIGGIAGRNQVSGQIVSCSFEGKVQGTTATGGIAGQNAGTIRHCTNTGSVNIDNIDSALSLSDVQIDTTLDLANLATTQTFLTTTATGGIAGRNTGLIAVCENTGTVGYEHVGYNIGGIAGSTSGYLRSNTNEGTILGRKDVGGIAGQVEPYVAVTVSESTKQQLQNQLKELKTLTDQATADAGGAASDLGSQLAGMGTYLDSASNAANNLRATATIDAGALANGGVSGGADLTVGDASAGIGAGLGIGAGGIGIGAGGYIDPSDLSISGGTDGSGALSASLQMNADASMPELAGALSGMGAQMRAIGSQAANLSETLQKDVQAISDKLDEISTTVFDAMDSLENRNLVTDGSQTDPESITMGALRGCENMGTVQADRNVGGIAGAMGMEAGADPESDVSQSLSSTERKQYELRAVLQRCVSTGAVTAKKDCAAAICGRMDLGLIDSCEAYGSVESQSGDYVGGVAGICSAAIEN
;
A
#
# COMPACT_ATOMS: atom_id res chain seq x y z
N VAL A 1 17.25 29.49 -7.54
CA VAL A 1 16.79 29.28 -8.93
C VAL A 1 15.45 28.59 -8.84
N ASP A 2 14.39 29.19 -9.40
CA ASP A 2 13.08 28.55 -9.47
C ASP A 2 13.21 27.30 -10.34
N PHE A 3 13.14 26.15 -9.70
CA PHE A 3 13.20 24.86 -10.38
C PHE A 3 11.78 24.39 -10.69
N THR A 4 11.53 24.04 -11.94
CA THR A 4 10.29 23.39 -12.34
C THR A 4 10.56 21.89 -12.52
N PRO A 5 9.96 21.01 -11.72
CA PRO A 5 10.12 19.57 -11.86
C PRO A 5 9.73 19.09 -13.25
N ALA A 6 10.41 18.05 -13.75
CA ALA A 6 9.92 17.33 -14.90
C ALA A 6 8.60 16.63 -14.52
N ALA A 7 7.48 17.00 -15.13
CA ALA A 7 6.16 16.45 -14.80
C ALA A 7 6.13 14.93 -14.98
N SER A 8 6.75 14.41 -16.06
CA SER A 8 6.92 12.97 -16.30
C SER A 8 8.29 12.69 -16.93
N PHE A 9 8.89 11.56 -16.58
CA PHE A 9 10.22 11.17 -17.03
C PHE A 9 10.28 9.68 -17.37
N GLY A 10 10.49 9.34 -18.65
CA GLY A 10 10.58 7.96 -19.15
C GLY A 10 11.99 7.53 -19.61
N GLY A 11 12.98 8.41 -19.52
CA GLY A 11 14.35 8.17 -19.98
C GLY A 11 15.26 7.60 -18.88
N THR A 12 16.59 7.65 -19.14
CA THR A 12 17.62 7.32 -18.14
C THR A 12 18.33 8.60 -17.70
N PHE A 13 18.29 8.88 -16.41
CA PHE A 13 19.04 9.93 -15.76
C PHE A 13 20.18 9.30 -14.94
N GLU A 14 21.42 9.53 -15.37
CA GLU A 14 22.61 9.00 -14.70
C GLU A 14 23.36 10.15 -14.01
N GLY A 15 23.23 10.20 -12.69
CA GLY A 15 23.81 11.26 -11.86
C GLY A 15 25.32 11.13 -11.64
N ARG A 16 25.92 9.95 -11.88
CA ARG A 16 27.35 9.66 -11.75
C ARG A 16 27.96 10.08 -10.40
N GLY A 17 27.18 10.01 -9.33
CA GLY A 17 27.57 10.41 -7.99
C GLY A 17 27.61 11.94 -7.77
N HIS A 18 27.15 12.74 -8.73
CA HIS A 18 27.04 14.19 -8.53
C HIS A 18 25.90 14.54 -7.60
N THR A 19 26.01 15.73 -7.00
CA THR A 19 25.01 16.28 -6.08
C THR A 19 24.29 17.47 -6.71
N ILE A 20 22.98 17.45 -6.69
CA ILE A 20 22.13 18.62 -6.91
C ILE A 20 21.91 19.25 -5.52
N SER A 21 22.52 20.40 -5.25
CA SER A 21 22.36 21.14 -3.99
C SER A 21 21.35 22.28 -4.13
N ASP A 22 20.87 22.77 -2.99
CA ASP A 22 19.92 23.88 -2.91
C ASP A 22 18.62 23.65 -3.69
N PHE A 23 18.22 22.36 -3.79
CA PHE A 23 16.95 21.99 -4.39
C PHE A 23 15.80 22.36 -3.45
N ASN A 24 14.99 23.36 -3.83
CA ASN A 24 13.86 23.82 -3.05
C ASN A 24 12.60 23.83 -3.92
N LEU A 25 11.67 22.91 -3.64
CA LEU A 25 10.40 22.81 -4.32
C LEU A 25 9.29 23.33 -3.41
N THR A 26 8.80 24.54 -3.69
CA THR A 26 7.72 25.20 -2.95
C THR A 26 6.50 25.51 -3.82
N GLN A 27 6.60 25.28 -5.12
CA GLN A 27 5.51 25.52 -6.08
C GLN A 27 4.41 24.48 -5.94
N ASN A 28 3.22 24.79 -6.45
CA ASN A 28 2.14 23.82 -6.56
C ASN A 28 2.57 22.69 -7.51
N ALA A 29 2.77 21.53 -6.96
CA ALA A 29 3.09 20.32 -7.70
C ALA A 29 2.44 19.13 -6.97
N SER A 30 1.79 18.27 -7.74
CA SER A 30 1.24 17.00 -7.26
C SER A 30 1.16 16.07 -8.47
N PRO A 31 1.92 14.98 -8.50
CA PRO A 31 2.92 14.53 -7.53
C PRO A 31 4.19 15.42 -7.53
N ALA A 32 4.90 15.51 -6.39
CA ALA A 32 5.99 16.46 -6.17
C ALA A 32 7.33 15.79 -5.86
N GLY A 33 8.39 16.21 -6.54
CA GLY A 33 9.76 15.73 -6.37
C GLY A 33 10.69 16.37 -7.39
N LEU A 34 11.95 15.95 -7.43
CA LEU A 34 12.86 16.34 -8.53
C LEU A 34 12.27 15.92 -9.88
N PHE A 35 11.63 14.77 -9.91
CA PHE A 35 10.73 14.29 -10.96
C PHE A 35 9.31 14.18 -10.38
N GLY A 36 8.30 14.72 -11.07
CA GLY A 36 6.90 14.51 -10.69
C GLY A 36 6.56 13.02 -10.73
N THR A 37 6.66 12.43 -11.92
CA THR A 37 6.42 10.99 -12.13
C THR A 37 7.57 10.37 -12.94
N ILE A 38 8.17 9.29 -12.42
CA ILE A 38 9.06 8.43 -13.19
C ILE A 38 8.20 7.34 -13.84
N LEU A 39 8.11 7.37 -15.18
CA LEU A 39 7.31 6.42 -15.96
C LEU A 39 7.94 5.01 -15.97
N PRO A 40 7.19 3.97 -16.33
CA PRO A 40 7.74 2.65 -16.61
C PRO A 40 8.86 2.71 -17.65
N GLY A 41 9.93 1.96 -17.39
CA GLY A 41 11.16 2.05 -18.20
C GLY A 41 12.06 3.22 -17.83
N GLY A 42 11.54 4.26 -17.18
CA GLY A 42 12.33 5.36 -16.66
C GLY A 42 13.31 4.90 -15.57
N ARG A 43 14.52 5.47 -15.57
CA ARG A 43 15.57 5.12 -14.60
C ARG A 43 16.31 6.36 -14.13
N VAL A 44 16.36 6.55 -12.82
CA VAL A 44 17.20 7.57 -12.15
C VAL A 44 18.24 6.84 -11.30
N ALA A 45 19.52 7.12 -11.52
CA ALA A 45 20.55 6.39 -10.82
C ALA A 45 21.75 7.26 -10.43
N ASN A 46 22.43 6.82 -9.35
CA ASN A 46 23.70 7.38 -8.87
C ASN A 46 23.64 8.91 -8.69
N LEU A 47 22.56 9.42 -8.08
CA LEU A 47 22.28 10.82 -7.89
C LEU A 47 22.12 11.16 -6.41
N ASN A 48 22.82 12.22 -5.98
CA ASN A 48 22.59 12.81 -4.67
C ASN A 48 21.78 14.11 -4.83
N VAL A 49 20.80 14.31 -3.98
CA VAL A 49 20.00 15.54 -3.96
C VAL A 49 19.94 16.08 -2.53
N ALA A 50 20.23 17.36 -2.38
CA ALA A 50 20.17 18.03 -1.09
C ALA A 50 19.26 19.25 -1.15
N GLY A 51 18.27 19.32 -0.24
CA GLY A 51 17.35 20.46 -0.23
C GLY A 51 16.03 20.20 0.48
N SER A 52 14.96 20.81 -0.02
CA SER A 52 13.63 20.66 0.58
C SER A 52 12.53 20.49 -0.47
N VAL A 53 11.56 19.62 -0.13
CA VAL A 53 10.30 19.47 -0.84
C VAL A 53 9.17 19.82 0.11
N ALA A 54 8.58 21.00 -0.09
CA ALA A 54 7.43 21.50 0.67
C ALA A 54 6.44 22.10 -0.33
N ALA A 55 5.98 21.24 -1.24
CA ALA A 55 5.11 21.66 -2.34
C ALA A 55 3.82 22.32 -1.84
N GLY A 56 3.36 23.34 -2.56
CA GLY A 56 2.05 23.93 -2.37
C GLY A 56 0.93 23.02 -2.95
N GLY A 57 -0.31 23.47 -2.84
CA GLY A 57 -1.47 22.74 -3.36
C GLY A 57 -1.87 21.56 -2.47
N ASP A 58 -2.27 20.44 -3.09
CA ASP A 58 -2.85 19.28 -2.39
C ASP A 58 -1.85 18.50 -1.51
N LYS A 59 -0.55 18.77 -1.64
CA LYS A 59 0.54 18.16 -0.85
C LYS A 59 0.46 16.62 -0.78
N ILE A 60 0.10 16.01 -1.88
CA ILE A 60 -0.06 14.56 -2.01
C ILE A 60 1.08 14.00 -2.85
N ALA A 61 1.58 12.82 -2.50
CA ALA A 61 2.64 12.13 -3.20
C ALA A 61 3.91 12.99 -3.36
N CYS A 62 4.52 13.36 -2.23
CA CYS A 62 5.76 14.14 -2.20
C CYS A 62 6.96 13.25 -1.88
N GLY A 63 8.03 13.37 -2.67
CA GLY A 63 9.29 12.67 -2.45
C GLY A 63 10.48 13.52 -2.88
N GLY A 64 11.64 13.27 -2.29
CA GLY A 64 12.87 14.03 -2.61
C GLY A 64 13.34 13.83 -4.05
N ILE A 65 13.23 12.60 -4.56
CA ILE A 65 13.61 12.23 -5.93
C ILE A 65 12.38 12.21 -6.84
N ALA A 66 11.30 11.55 -6.44
CA ALA A 66 10.10 11.44 -7.26
C ALA A 66 8.83 11.60 -6.43
N GLY A 67 7.82 12.24 -6.98
CA GLY A 67 6.47 12.18 -6.44
C GLY A 67 5.89 10.77 -6.61
N GLU A 68 5.90 10.24 -7.83
CA GLU A 68 5.52 8.87 -8.16
C GLU A 68 6.61 8.13 -8.92
N ASN A 69 6.82 6.86 -8.57
CA ASN A 69 7.78 6.00 -9.25
C ASN A 69 7.12 4.74 -9.79
N TYR A 70 7.03 4.63 -11.12
CA TYR A 70 6.69 3.41 -11.85
C TYR A 70 7.93 2.73 -12.46
N GLY A 71 9.07 3.42 -12.46
CA GLY A 71 10.34 3.00 -13.03
C GLY A 71 11.33 2.51 -11.97
N LYS A 72 12.58 2.94 -12.11
CA LYS A 72 13.67 2.53 -11.21
C LYS A 72 14.41 3.73 -10.64
N ILE A 73 14.54 3.76 -9.31
CA ILE A 73 15.42 4.68 -8.58
C ILE A 73 16.52 3.82 -7.94
N VAL A 74 17.77 4.04 -8.31
CA VAL A 74 18.87 3.14 -7.91
C VAL A 74 20.07 3.93 -7.43
N CYS A 75 20.60 3.58 -6.26
CA CYS A 75 21.79 4.24 -5.68
C CYS A 75 21.63 5.76 -5.60
N CYS A 76 20.48 6.24 -5.17
CA CYS A 76 20.21 7.66 -4.99
C CYS A 76 20.11 8.01 -3.51
N THR A 77 20.56 9.22 -3.17
CA THR A 77 20.46 9.77 -1.81
C THR A 77 19.66 11.06 -1.85
N PHE A 78 18.78 11.23 -0.88
CA PHE A 78 18.17 12.53 -0.60
C PHE A 78 18.53 12.96 0.83
N THR A 79 19.10 14.17 0.94
CA THR A 79 19.43 14.79 2.24
C THR A 79 18.64 16.08 2.41
N GLY A 80 17.82 16.17 3.46
CA GLY A 80 17.05 17.39 3.75
C GLY A 80 15.64 17.14 4.24
N MET A 81 14.71 18.00 3.84
CA MET A 81 13.34 17.96 4.35
C MET A 81 12.32 17.64 3.26
N VAL A 82 11.42 16.70 3.54
CA VAL A 82 10.22 16.45 2.71
C VAL A 82 8.98 16.62 3.59
N GLN A 83 8.08 17.48 3.17
CA GLN A 83 6.87 17.80 3.92
C GLN A 83 5.63 17.81 3.01
N GLY A 84 4.53 17.24 3.52
CA GLY A 84 3.26 17.23 2.83
C GLY A 84 2.15 16.69 3.73
N ASP A 85 1.05 16.24 3.13
CA ASP A 85 -0.09 15.70 3.88
C ASP A 85 -0.23 14.18 3.73
N THR A 86 -0.29 13.68 2.51
CA THR A 86 -0.56 12.26 2.25
C THR A 86 0.47 11.65 1.31
N GLN A 87 0.95 10.46 1.65
CA GLN A 87 1.94 9.69 0.88
C GLN A 87 3.26 10.46 0.70
N ILE A 88 3.92 10.67 1.81
CA ILE A 88 5.15 11.45 1.88
C ILE A 88 6.33 10.53 2.15
N GLY A 89 7.35 10.60 1.28
CA GLY A 89 8.54 9.78 1.41
C GLY A 89 9.84 10.55 1.18
N GLY A 90 10.90 10.15 1.84
CA GLY A 90 12.20 10.79 1.67
C GLY A 90 12.74 10.65 0.25
N ILE A 91 12.48 9.54 -0.42
CA ILE A 91 12.90 9.26 -1.82
C ILE A 91 11.72 9.40 -2.76
N ALA A 92 10.60 8.73 -2.49
CA ALA A 92 9.41 8.77 -3.35
C ALA A 92 8.13 8.93 -2.53
N GLY A 93 7.18 9.72 -2.99
CA GLY A 93 5.85 9.80 -2.40
C GLY A 93 5.12 8.46 -2.54
N ARG A 94 5.03 7.96 -3.77
CA ARG A 94 4.46 6.64 -4.11
C ARG A 94 5.45 5.80 -4.90
N ASN A 95 5.70 4.58 -4.47
CA ASN A 95 6.36 3.56 -5.28
C ASN A 95 5.30 2.58 -5.78
N GLN A 96 4.97 2.67 -7.04
CA GLN A 96 3.88 1.93 -7.67
C GLN A 96 4.28 0.47 -7.96
N VAL A 97 3.33 -0.38 -8.36
CA VAL A 97 3.50 -1.85 -8.50
C VAL A 97 4.73 -2.25 -9.34
N SER A 98 5.01 -1.56 -10.45
CA SER A 98 6.22 -1.78 -11.25
C SER A 98 7.45 -1.04 -10.73
N GLY A 99 7.28 -0.14 -9.78
CA GLY A 99 8.32 0.72 -9.25
C GLY A 99 9.36 -0.06 -8.44
N GLN A 100 10.62 0.30 -8.63
CA GLN A 100 11.74 -0.27 -7.90
C GLN A 100 12.57 0.85 -7.28
N ILE A 101 12.80 0.76 -5.97
CA ILE A 101 13.73 1.64 -5.24
C ILE A 101 14.79 0.74 -4.63
N VAL A 102 16.03 0.86 -5.11
CA VAL A 102 17.10 -0.07 -4.76
C VAL A 102 18.35 0.67 -4.33
N SER A 103 18.92 0.30 -3.19
CA SER A 103 20.16 0.85 -2.65
C SER A 103 20.12 2.37 -2.50
N CYS A 104 18.98 2.91 -2.09
CA CYS A 104 18.79 4.32 -1.87
C CYS A 104 18.86 4.66 -0.37
N SER A 105 19.24 5.88 -0.05
CA SER A 105 19.31 6.34 1.34
C SER A 105 18.60 7.68 1.51
N PHE A 106 18.02 7.84 2.70
CA PHE A 106 17.45 9.10 3.13
C PHE A 106 18.11 9.56 4.43
N GLU A 107 18.46 10.85 4.47
CA GLU A 107 18.97 11.53 5.65
C GLU A 107 18.27 12.89 5.80
N GLY A 108 17.68 13.14 6.95
CA GLY A 108 17.01 14.42 7.21
C GLY A 108 15.68 14.24 7.91
N LYS A 109 14.63 14.91 7.44
CA LYS A 109 13.32 14.91 8.08
C LYS A 109 12.20 14.74 7.09
N VAL A 110 11.32 13.77 7.34
CA VAL A 110 10.05 13.61 6.62
C VAL A 110 8.89 13.92 7.55
N GLN A 111 7.92 14.68 7.05
CA GLN A 111 6.73 15.03 7.82
C GLN A 111 5.47 14.96 6.95
N GLY A 112 4.46 14.24 7.45
CA GLY A 112 3.16 14.08 6.80
C GLY A 112 2.10 13.63 7.77
N THR A 113 0.84 13.62 7.34
CA THR A 113 -0.30 13.19 8.17
C THR A 113 -0.67 11.73 7.92
N THR A 114 -0.62 11.28 6.67
CA THR A 114 -1.05 9.91 6.31
C THR A 114 -0.06 9.26 5.37
N ALA A 115 0.30 8.03 5.65
CA ALA A 115 1.26 7.24 4.88
C ALA A 115 2.60 7.97 4.68
N THR A 116 3.36 8.12 5.76
CA THR A 116 4.64 8.82 5.79
C THR A 116 5.78 7.84 6.03
N GLY A 117 6.81 7.85 5.17
CA GLY A 117 7.95 6.94 5.28
C GLY A 117 9.30 7.59 4.96
N GLY A 118 10.36 7.08 5.55
CA GLY A 118 11.72 7.58 5.30
C GLY A 118 12.15 7.37 3.85
N ILE A 119 11.72 6.30 3.20
CA ILE A 119 12.02 6.03 1.78
C ILE A 119 10.78 6.29 0.91
N ALA A 120 9.63 5.73 1.24
CA ALA A 120 8.40 5.92 0.45
C ALA A 120 7.20 6.18 1.36
N GLY A 121 6.32 7.09 0.97
CA GLY A 121 5.04 7.25 1.66
C GLY A 121 4.18 5.99 1.50
N GLN A 122 3.98 5.55 0.28
CA GLN A 122 3.30 4.31 -0.06
C GLN A 122 4.18 3.44 -0.95
N ASN A 123 4.26 2.15 -0.64
CA ASN A 123 4.93 1.15 -1.46
C ASN A 123 3.96 0.06 -1.92
N ALA A 124 3.71 -0.04 -3.21
CA ALA A 124 3.05 -1.16 -3.87
C ALA A 124 4.03 -1.99 -4.73
N GLY A 125 5.24 -1.48 -4.95
CA GLY A 125 6.29 -2.10 -5.73
C GLY A 125 7.35 -2.79 -4.88
N THR A 126 8.61 -2.56 -5.23
CA THR A 126 9.75 -3.19 -4.54
C THR A 126 10.68 -2.13 -3.97
N ILE A 127 11.01 -2.23 -2.68
CA ILE A 127 12.05 -1.47 -2.00
C ILE A 127 13.09 -2.47 -1.47
N ARG A 128 14.37 -2.31 -1.85
CA ARG A 128 15.44 -3.22 -1.42
C ARG A 128 16.73 -2.50 -1.10
N HIS A 129 17.43 -2.99 -0.06
CA HIS A 129 18.76 -2.47 0.33
C HIS A 129 18.75 -0.96 0.57
N CYS A 130 17.63 -0.43 1.08
CA CYS A 130 17.51 1.00 1.36
C CYS A 130 17.72 1.26 2.85
N THR A 131 18.28 2.43 3.16
CA THR A 131 18.55 2.83 4.55
C THR A 131 17.88 4.17 4.84
N ASN A 132 17.19 4.24 5.96
CA ASN A 132 16.72 5.48 6.55
C ASN A 132 17.55 5.81 7.79
N THR A 133 18.30 6.91 7.75
CA THR A 133 19.00 7.49 8.91
C THR A 133 18.32 8.78 9.39
N GLY A 134 17.36 9.26 8.62
CA GLY A 134 16.58 10.46 8.93
C GLY A 134 15.42 10.18 9.89
N SER A 135 14.79 11.24 10.34
CA SER A 135 13.64 11.18 11.24
C SER A 135 12.31 11.31 10.49
N VAL A 136 11.28 10.60 10.98
CA VAL A 136 9.96 10.56 10.36
C VAL A 136 8.90 10.93 11.37
N ASN A 137 8.14 12.01 11.13
CA ASN A 137 7.05 12.49 11.98
C ASN A 137 7.44 12.70 13.46
N ILE A 138 8.60 13.28 13.72
CA ILE A 138 9.11 13.52 15.09
C ILE A 138 8.61 14.81 15.74
N ASP A 139 7.87 15.64 15.03
CA ASP A 139 7.32 16.88 15.59
C ASP A 139 5.88 16.67 16.04
N ASN A 140 5.54 17.29 17.16
CA ASN A 140 4.16 17.39 17.59
C ASN A 140 3.39 18.33 16.65
N ILE A 141 2.38 17.82 15.95
CA ILE A 141 1.50 18.63 15.09
C ILE A 141 0.59 19.52 15.94
N ASP A 142 0.36 19.19 17.20
CA ASP A 142 -0.49 19.95 18.14
C ASP A 142 0.11 21.28 18.62
N SER A 143 1.35 21.60 18.25
CA SER A 143 1.96 22.88 18.62
C SER A 143 1.29 24.12 18.00
N ALA A 144 0.32 23.93 17.09
CA ALA A 144 -0.47 25.02 16.51
C ALA A 144 -1.76 25.34 17.28
N LEU A 145 -2.19 24.51 18.23
CA LEU A 145 -3.32 24.78 19.11
C LEU A 145 -2.81 25.32 20.45
N SER A 146 -2.50 26.61 20.48
CA SER A 146 -2.32 27.29 21.76
C SER A 146 -3.69 27.43 22.43
N LEU A 147 -3.76 27.12 23.72
CA LEU A 147 -4.97 27.36 24.54
C LEU A 147 -5.46 28.83 24.49
N SER A 148 -4.65 29.75 23.97
CA SER A 148 -5.02 31.14 23.72
C SER A 148 -5.91 31.33 22.49
N ASP A 149 -6.00 30.35 21.57
CA ASP A 149 -6.81 30.43 20.36
C ASP A 149 -8.22 29.87 20.56
N VAL A 150 -8.47 29.23 21.71
CA VAL A 150 -9.81 28.78 22.11
C VAL A 150 -10.56 29.96 22.70
N GLN A 151 -11.26 30.72 21.87
CA GLN A 151 -12.28 31.65 22.33
C GLN A 151 -13.44 30.83 22.90
N ILE A 152 -13.49 30.74 24.23
CA ILE A 152 -14.64 30.16 24.92
C ILE A 152 -15.78 31.16 24.84
N ASP A 153 -16.62 31.03 23.83
CA ASP A 153 -17.93 31.68 23.82
C ASP A 153 -18.82 30.96 24.83
N THR A 154 -19.42 31.70 25.75
CA THR A 154 -20.23 31.19 26.86
C THR A 154 -21.57 30.57 26.43
N THR A 155 -21.78 30.34 25.12
CA THR A 155 -22.94 29.64 24.56
C THR A 155 -22.56 28.27 24.01
N LEU A 156 -21.63 27.57 24.66
CA LEU A 156 -21.16 26.23 24.26
C LEU A 156 -22.30 25.22 24.24
N ASP A 157 -22.75 24.86 23.04
CA ASP A 157 -23.56 23.67 22.80
C ASP A 157 -22.63 22.44 22.83
N LEU A 158 -22.61 21.77 23.99
CA LEU A 158 -21.78 20.57 24.20
C LEU A 158 -22.05 19.45 23.18
N ALA A 159 -23.20 19.44 22.53
CA ALA A 159 -23.55 18.45 21.51
C ALA A 159 -22.79 18.67 20.20
N ASN A 160 -22.38 19.92 19.90
CA ASN A 160 -21.60 20.25 18.72
C ASN A 160 -20.07 20.15 18.94
N LEU A 161 -19.61 20.15 20.18
CA LEU A 161 -18.18 19.97 20.47
C LEU A 161 -17.68 18.56 20.13
N ALA A 162 -18.53 17.56 20.21
CA ALA A 162 -18.17 16.16 19.92
C ALA A 162 -18.03 15.87 18.40
N THR A 163 -18.46 16.77 17.53
CA THR A 163 -18.50 16.54 16.08
C THR A 163 -17.51 17.36 15.26
N THR A 164 -16.73 18.26 15.87
CA THR A 164 -15.86 19.19 15.11
C THR A 164 -14.39 19.21 15.52
N GLN A 165 -13.96 18.40 16.48
CA GLN A 165 -12.52 18.24 16.73
C GLN A 165 -11.97 17.09 15.87
N THR A 166 -11.63 17.39 14.62
CA THR A 166 -10.65 16.61 13.87
C THR A 166 -9.30 16.81 14.56
N PHE A 167 -8.95 15.94 15.49
CA PHE A 167 -7.58 15.87 15.97
C PHE A 167 -6.71 15.51 14.77
N LEU A 168 -5.80 16.40 14.38
CA LEU A 168 -4.77 16.10 13.39
C LEU A 168 -3.85 15.05 14.01
N THR A 169 -4.11 13.81 13.71
CA THR A 169 -3.25 12.70 14.10
C THR A 169 -2.53 12.16 12.88
N THR A 170 -1.34 11.61 13.08
CA THR A 170 -0.62 10.91 12.02
C THR A 170 -1.06 9.46 11.96
N THR A 171 -1.18 8.92 10.75
CA THR A 171 -1.51 7.50 10.53
C THR A 171 -0.56 6.86 9.55
N ALA A 172 -0.23 5.59 9.77
CA ALA A 172 0.66 4.81 8.92
C ALA A 172 2.03 5.50 8.71
N THR A 173 2.82 5.57 9.77
CA THR A 173 4.17 6.15 9.75
C THR A 173 5.21 5.04 9.86
N GLY A 174 6.16 4.97 8.92
CA GLY A 174 7.21 3.95 8.91
C GLY A 174 8.60 4.49 8.63
N GLY A 175 9.62 3.86 9.16
CA GLY A 175 11.01 4.23 8.90
C GLY A 175 11.38 4.06 7.43
N ILE A 176 10.83 3.06 6.75
CA ILE A 176 11.03 2.81 5.31
C ILE A 176 9.79 3.20 4.53
N ALA A 177 8.62 2.70 4.86
CA ALA A 177 7.38 3.03 4.16
C ALA A 177 6.24 3.32 5.14
N GLY A 178 5.43 4.33 4.86
CA GLY A 178 4.21 4.59 5.63
C GLY A 178 3.23 3.44 5.47
N ARG A 179 2.80 3.16 4.26
CA ARG A 179 1.96 2.00 3.91
C ARG A 179 2.68 1.08 2.93
N ASN A 180 2.63 -0.22 3.18
CA ASN A 180 3.24 -1.22 2.30
C ASN A 180 2.23 -2.28 1.87
N THR A 181 2.02 -2.42 0.57
CA THR A 181 1.29 -3.52 -0.07
C THR A 181 2.18 -4.36 -1.00
N GLY A 182 3.45 -3.94 -1.18
CA GLY A 182 4.45 -4.60 -2.01
C GLY A 182 5.52 -5.31 -1.20
N LEU A 183 6.73 -5.34 -1.73
CA LEU A 183 7.90 -5.96 -1.10
C LEU A 183 8.85 -4.91 -0.51
N ILE A 184 9.21 -5.06 0.77
CA ILE A 184 10.35 -4.39 1.38
C ILE A 184 11.33 -5.45 1.87
N ALA A 185 12.56 -5.44 1.38
CA ALA A 185 13.53 -6.47 1.72
C ALA A 185 14.94 -5.92 1.97
N VAL A 186 15.57 -6.40 3.02
CA VAL A 186 16.96 -6.07 3.37
C VAL A 186 17.14 -4.55 3.49
N CYS A 187 16.17 -3.90 4.14
CA CYS A 187 16.21 -2.47 4.43
C CYS A 187 16.46 -2.24 5.92
N GLU A 188 17.03 -1.08 6.22
CA GLU A 188 17.44 -0.71 7.57
C GLU A 188 16.87 0.66 7.96
N ASN A 189 16.36 0.75 9.17
CA ASN A 189 16.00 2.01 9.80
C ASN A 189 16.84 2.24 11.05
N THR A 190 17.61 3.30 11.09
CA THR A 190 18.35 3.76 12.29
C THR A 190 17.78 5.09 12.82
N GLY A 191 16.87 5.71 12.07
CA GLY A 191 16.26 6.98 12.44
C GLY A 191 15.11 6.84 13.44
N THR A 192 14.78 7.92 14.11
CA THR A 192 13.60 7.99 14.99
C THR A 192 12.32 8.12 14.18
N VAL A 193 11.31 7.34 14.55
CA VAL A 193 10.01 7.31 13.88
C VAL A 193 8.89 7.60 14.87
N GLY A 194 8.07 8.59 14.55
CA GLY A 194 6.92 8.98 15.34
C GLY A 194 7.23 9.93 16.49
N TYR A 195 6.21 10.24 17.28
CA TYR A 195 6.26 11.15 18.41
C TYR A 195 5.50 10.53 19.60
N GLU A 196 5.96 10.79 20.82
CA GLU A 196 5.34 10.26 22.03
C GLU A 196 3.84 10.61 22.12
N HIS A 197 3.02 9.62 22.39
CA HIS A 197 1.56 9.76 22.56
C HIS A 197 0.78 10.25 21.34
N VAL A 198 1.41 10.29 20.16
CA VAL A 198 0.79 10.77 18.91
C VAL A 198 0.93 9.72 17.82
N GLY A 199 -0.15 9.56 17.02
CA GLY A 199 -0.14 8.74 15.83
C GLY A 199 -0.54 7.29 16.04
N TYR A 200 -1.01 6.70 14.95
CA TYR A 200 -1.52 5.34 14.84
C TYR A 200 -0.77 4.59 13.75
N ASN A 201 -0.61 3.28 13.92
CA ASN A 201 0.06 2.43 12.96
C ASN A 201 1.49 2.92 12.67
N ILE A 202 2.36 2.82 13.66
CA ILE A 202 3.73 3.31 13.57
C ILE A 202 4.71 2.15 13.66
N GLY A 203 5.61 2.04 12.68
CA GLY A 203 6.59 0.96 12.64
C GLY A 203 7.99 1.39 12.21
N GLY A 204 8.99 0.69 12.67
CA GLY A 204 10.38 0.96 12.31
C GLY A 204 10.66 0.75 10.82
N ILE A 205 9.92 -0.15 10.17
CA ILE A 205 10.01 -0.42 8.74
C ILE A 205 8.74 0.04 8.02
N ALA A 206 7.56 -0.39 8.46
CA ALA A 206 6.29 -0.01 7.84
C ALA A 206 5.27 0.43 8.88
N GLY A 207 4.56 1.52 8.62
CA GLY A 207 3.44 1.93 9.48
C GLY A 207 2.32 0.92 9.43
N SER A 208 1.77 0.63 8.27
CA SER A 208 0.87 -0.49 8.02
C SER A 208 1.36 -1.35 6.85
N THR A 209 1.08 -2.65 6.90
CA THR A 209 1.50 -3.58 5.83
C THR A 209 0.54 -4.75 5.66
N SER A 210 0.09 -4.98 4.43
CA SER A 210 -0.48 -6.25 3.94
C SER A 210 0.43 -6.91 2.89
N GLY A 211 1.59 -6.30 2.62
CA GLY A 211 2.61 -6.80 1.70
C GLY A 211 3.59 -7.78 2.35
N TYR A 212 4.81 -7.82 1.81
CA TYR A 212 5.87 -8.69 2.29
C TYR A 212 7.06 -7.89 2.85
N LEU A 213 7.36 -8.09 4.13
CA LEU A 213 8.57 -7.58 4.76
C LEU A 213 9.54 -8.74 4.98
N ARG A 214 10.76 -8.64 4.42
CA ARG A 214 11.73 -9.72 4.51
C ARG A 214 13.12 -9.24 4.91
N SER A 215 13.67 -9.81 5.99
CA SER A 215 15.04 -9.54 6.45
C SER A 215 15.34 -8.05 6.59
N ASN A 216 14.41 -7.31 7.18
CA ASN A 216 14.58 -5.89 7.47
C ASN A 216 15.00 -5.70 8.95
N THR A 217 15.75 -4.65 9.21
CA THR A 217 16.29 -4.35 10.53
C THR A 217 15.86 -2.96 11.00
N ASN A 218 15.40 -2.86 12.24
CA ASN A 218 15.18 -1.59 12.92
C ASN A 218 16.12 -1.44 14.11
N GLU A 219 16.91 -0.38 14.12
CA GLU A 219 17.76 0.03 15.25
C GLU A 219 17.27 1.37 15.84
N GLY A 220 16.36 2.05 15.15
CA GLY A 220 15.82 3.35 15.55
C GLY A 220 14.83 3.28 16.70
N THR A 221 14.58 4.43 17.32
CA THR A 221 13.54 4.58 18.35
C THR A 221 12.19 4.80 17.70
N ILE A 222 11.19 4.02 18.15
CA ILE A 222 9.82 4.07 17.62
C ILE A 222 8.89 4.59 18.72
N LEU A 223 8.18 5.67 18.39
CA LEU A 223 7.31 6.38 19.33
C LEU A 223 5.90 6.52 18.75
N GLY A 224 4.87 6.41 19.58
CA GLY A 224 3.51 6.58 19.10
C GLY A 224 2.43 6.52 20.16
N ARG A 225 1.19 6.44 19.72
CA ARG A 225 0.02 6.30 20.59
C ARG A 225 -0.54 4.88 20.58
N LYS A 226 -0.90 4.34 19.42
CA LYS A 226 -1.54 3.02 19.32
C LYS A 226 -1.07 2.28 18.07
N ASP A 227 -1.03 0.96 18.16
CA ASP A 227 -0.57 0.04 17.13
C ASP A 227 0.87 0.38 16.69
N VAL A 228 1.79 0.22 17.63
CA VAL A 228 3.19 0.62 17.47
C VAL A 228 4.11 -0.59 17.58
N GLY A 229 4.88 -0.82 16.51
CA GLY A 229 5.78 -1.97 16.43
C GLY A 229 7.20 -1.63 15.99
N GLY A 230 8.15 -2.39 16.44
CA GLY A 230 9.56 -2.21 16.07
C GLY A 230 9.79 -2.42 14.58
N ILE A 231 9.00 -3.25 13.92
CA ILE A 231 9.03 -3.49 12.46
C ILE A 231 7.77 -2.94 11.79
N ALA A 232 6.59 -3.31 12.25
CA ALA A 232 5.32 -2.85 11.66
C ALA A 232 4.37 -2.36 12.76
N GLY A 233 3.72 -1.22 12.53
CA GLY A 233 2.66 -0.75 13.42
C GLY A 233 1.46 -1.68 13.34
N GLN A 234 0.90 -1.82 12.16
CA GLN A 234 -0.23 -2.68 11.86
C GLN A 234 0.14 -3.70 10.78
N VAL A 235 -0.04 -4.97 11.08
CA VAL A 235 0.01 -6.05 10.10
C VAL A 235 -1.42 -6.36 9.67
N GLU A 236 -1.82 -5.77 8.56
CA GLU A 236 -3.11 -6.02 7.94
C GLU A 236 -3.06 -7.38 7.22
N PRO A 237 -4.10 -8.21 7.33
CA PRO A 237 -4.11 -9.46 6.61
C PRO A 237 -4.17 -9.22 5.11
N TYR A 238 -3.41 -9.99 4.36
CA TYR A 238 -3.63 -10.07 2.92
C TYR A 238 -4.95 -10.79 2.65
N VAL A 239 -5.80 -10.16 1.86
CA VAL A 239 -7.11 -10.69 1.49
C VAL A 239 -7.01 -11.38 0.14
N ALA A 240 -7.04 -12.70 0.12
CA ALA A 240 -7.06 -13.46 -1.12
C ALA A 240 -8.50 -13.58 -1.62
N VAL A 241 -8.78 -12.98 -2.77
CA VAL A 241 -10.08 -13.09 -3.43
C VAL A 241 -10.14 -14.40 -4.22
N THR A 242 -11.19 -15.18 -3.98
CA THR A 242 -11.47 -16.39 -4.74
C THR A 242 -12.50 -16.06 -5.82
N VAL A 243 -12.13 -16.18 -7.07
CA VAL A 243 -13.01 -16.00 -8.23
C VAL A 243 -13.45 -17.34 -8.80
N SER A 244 -14.48 -17.37 -9.67
CA SER A 244 -14.84 -18.60 -10.38
C SER A 244 -13.74 -19.00 -11.36
N GLU A 245 -13.59 -20.31 -11.64
CA GLU A 245 -12.61 -20.80 -12.61
C GLU A 245 -12.85 -20.16 -14.00
N SER A 246 -14.10 -19.99 -14.41
CA SER A 246 -14.45 -19.31 -15.65
C SER A 246 -13.98 -17.87 -15.69
N THR A 247 -14.14 -17.12 -14.61
CA THR A 247 -13.67 -15.72 -14.50
C THR A 247 -12.15 -15.65 -14.58
N LYS A 248 -11.45 -16.54 -13.87
CA LYS A 248 -9.99 -16.62 -13.92
C LYS A 248 -9.49 -16.89 -15.35
N GLN A 249 -10.08 -17.87 -16.03
CA GLN A 249 -9.74 -18.18 -17.42
C GLN A 249 -10.07 -17.01 -18.38
N GLN A 250 -11.18 -16.34 -18.18
CA GLN A 250 -11.56 -15.17 -18.95
C GLN A 250 -10.53 -14.05 -18.81
N LEU A 251 -10.15 -13.71 -17.59
CA LEU A 251 -9.10 -12.69 -17.33
C LEU A 251 -7.76 -13.07 -17.96
N GLN A 252 -7.35 -14.33 -17.84
CA GLN A 252 -6.10 -14.81 -18.46
C GLN A 252 -6.13 -14.68 -19.99
N ASN A 253 -7.26 -15.00 -20.63
CA ASN A 253 -7.41 -14.87 -22.07
C ASN A 253 -7.41 -13.40 -22.51
N GLN A 254 -8.14 -12.54 -21.82
CA GLN A 254 -8.20 -11.10 -22.10
C GLN A 254 -6.82 -10.45 -21.96
N LEU A 255 -6.06 -10.77 -20.90
CA LEU A 255 -4.69 -10.27 -20.71
C LEU A 255 -3.73 -10.77 -21.81
N LYS A 256 -3.90 -12.01 -22.28
CA LYS A 256 -3.12 -12.53 -23.40
C LYS A 256 -3.46 -11.81 -24.72
N GLU A 257 -4.73 -11.52 -24.96
CA GLU A 257 -5.16 -10.74 -26.13
C GLU A 257 -4.62 -9.31 -26.06
N LEU A 258 -4.71 -8.67 -24.88
CA LEU A 258 -4.14 -7.33 -24.66
C LEU A 258 -2.63 -7.30 -24.92
N LYS A 259 -1.90 -8.35 -24.51
CA LYS A 259 -0.48 -8.49 -24.82
C LYS A 259 -0.23 -8.53 -26.32
N THR A 260 -1.02 -9.29 -27.05
CA THR A 260 -0.90 -9.38 -28.52
C THR A 260 -1.13 -8.03 -29.18
N LEU A 261 -2.14 -7.28 -28.73
CA LEU A 261 -2.43 -5.92 -29.23
C LEU A 261 -1.28 -4.95 -28.92
N THR A 262 -0.72 -5.02 -27.73
CA THR A 262 0.42 -4.16 -27.33
C THR A 262 1.69 -4.50 -28.12
N ASP A 263 1.97 -5.78 -28.35
CA ASP A 263 3.10 -6.22 -29.17
C ASP A 263 2.94 -5.77 -30.63
N GLN A 264 1.71 -5.83 -31.18
CA GLN A 264 1.40 -5.32 -32.51
C GLN A 264 1.60 -3.81 -32.60
N ALA A 265 1.02 -3.04 -31.68
CA ALA A 265 1.21 -1.58 -31.62
C ALA A 265 2.69 -1.20 -31.50
N THR A 266 3.47 -1.97 -30.75
CA THR A 266 4.93 -1.76 -30.62
C THR A 266 5.65 -2.02 -31.94
N ALA A 267 5.25 -3.04 -32.68
CA ALA A 267 5.81 -3.34 -34.00
C ALA A 267 5.45 -2.25 -35.02
N ASP A 268 4.20 -1.78 -35.01
CA ASP A 268 3.71 -0.75 -35.94
C ASP A 268 4.24 0.66 -35.58
N ALA A 269 4.59 0.88 -34.33
CA ALA A 269 5.31 2.07 -33.90
C ALA A 269 6.73 2.20 -34.46
N GLY A 270 7.38 1.08 -34.81
CA GLY A 270 8.55 0.90 -35.66
C GLY A 270 9.56 2.04 -35.75
N GLY A 271 10.05 2.59 -34.66
CA GLY A 271 11.06 3.65 -34.62
C GLY A 271 10.53 5.07 -34.84
N ALA A 272 9.23 5.25 -34.87
CA ALA A 272 8.60 6.56 -35.18
C ALA A 272 8.64 7.58 -34.04
N ALA A 273 8.84 7.20 -32.81
CA ALA A 273 9.19 8.12 -31.70
C ALA A 273 9.71 7.27 -30.53
N SER A 274 10.87 7.60 -30.01
CA SER A 274 11.46 6.88 -28.87
C SER A 274 10.55 6.86 -27.63
N ASP A 275 9.71 7.89 -27.48
CA ASP A 275 8.79 8.03 -26.36
C ASP A 275 7.58 7.08 -26.45
N LEU A 276 6.98 6.92 -27.62
CA LEU A 276 5.85 6.01 -27.83
C LEU A 276 6.28 4.55 -27.64
N GLY A 277 7.44 4.16 -28.22
CA GLY A 277 8.01 2.84 -28.03
C GLY A 277 8.29 2.53 -26.56
N SER A 278 8.77 3.52 -25.79
CA SER A 278 9.01 3.38 -24.35
C SER A 278 7.70 3.21 -23.56
N GLN A 279 6.65 3.91 -23.94
CA GLN A 279 5.33 3.82 -23.29
C GLN A 279 4.65 2.49 -23.58
N LEU A 280 4.71 1.99 -24.81
CA LEU A 280 4.21 0.68 -25.18
C LEU A 280 5.00 -0.45 -24.52
N ALA A 281 6.33 -0.34 -24.45
CA ALA A 281 7.17 -1.27 -23.70
C ALA A 281 6.85 -1.25 -22.20
N GLY A 282 6.53 -0.06 -21.65
CA GLY A 282 6.05 0.10 -20.27
C GLY A 282 4.74 -0.65 -20.03
N MET A 283 3.80 -0.62 -20.98
CA MET A 283 2.58 -1.43 -20.91
C MET A 283 2.87 -2.93 -20.81
N GLY A 284 3.88 -3.43 -21.55
CA GLY A 284 4.30 -4.82 -21.47
C GLY A 284 4.68 -5.24 -20.03
N THR A 285 5.36 -4.39 -19.30
CA THR A 285 5.73 -4.65 -17.88
C THR A 285 4.50 -4.76 -16.98
N TYR A 286 3.51 -3.90 -17.18
CA TYR A 286 2.25 -3.99 -16.43
C TYR A 286 1.42 -5.21 -16.81
N LEU A 287 1.42 -5.58 -18.09
CA LEU A 287 0.77 -6.80 -18.58
C LEU A 287 1.36 -8.07 -17.96
N ASP A 288 2.69 -8.12 -17.83
CA ASP A 288 3.35 -9.23 -17.16
C ASP A 288 2.96 -9.26 -15.65
N SER A 289 2.89 -8.10 -15.01
CA SER A 289 2.42 -7.98 -13.62
C SER A 289 0.95 -8.39 -13.46
N ALA A 290 0.06 -7.92 -14.34
CA ALA A 290 -1.35 -8.28 -14.35
C ALA A 290 -1.57 -9.77 -14.63
N SER A 291 -0.79 -10.35 -15.56
CA SER A 291 -0.83 -11.79 -15.86
C SER A 291 -0.40 -12.64 -14.68
N ASN A 292 0.65 -12.22 -13.96
CA ASN A 292 1.08 -12.89 -12.75
C ASN A 292 0.03 -12.78 -11.64
N ALA A 293 -0.57 -11.61 -11.44
CA ALA A 293 -1.65 -11.41 -10.49
C ALA A 293 -2.87 -12.29 -10.82
N ALA A 294 -3.30 -12.33 -12.08
CA ALA A 294 -4.41 -13.17 -12.53
C ALA A 294 -4.11 -14.68 -12.39
N ASN A 295 -2.87 -15.10 -12.60
CA ASN A 295 -2.45 -16.48 -12.37
C ASN A 295 -2.50 -16.88 -10.89
N ASN A 296 -2.20 -15.92 -10.00
CA ASN A 296 -2.22 -16.12 -8.56
C ASN A 296 -3.62 -16.04 -7.94
N LEU A 297 -4.64 -15.59 -8.70
CA LEU A 297 -6.02 -15.64 -8.23
C LEU A 297 -6.42 -17.09 -7.91
N ARG A 298 -7.01 -17.31 -6.75
CA ARG A 298 -7.58 -18.61 -6.40
C ARG A 298 -8.89 -18.81 -7.17
N ALA A 299 -9.09 -20.01 -7.69
CA ALA A 299 -10.33 -20.40 -8.34
C ALA A 299 -11.06 -21.44 -7.49
N THR A 300 -12.36 -21.20 -7.25
CA THR A 300 -13.23 -22.27 -6.71
C THR A 300 -13.63 -23.19 -7.84
N ALA A 301 -13.36 -24.49 -7.69
CA ALA A 301 -14.01 -25.49 -8.52
C ALA A 301 -15.52 -25.42 -8.28
N THR A 302 -16.29 -25.07 -9.30
CA THR A 302 -17.75 -25.24 -9.26
C THR A 302 -18.05 -26.74 -9.27
N ILE A 303 -18.35 -27.29 -8.10
CA ILE A 303 -18.93 -28.64 -8.04
C ILE A 303 -20.39 -28.49 -8.45
N ASP A 304 -20.72 -29.00 -9.62
CA ASP A 304 -22.11 -29.08 -10.07
C ASP A 304 -22.90 -29.97 -9.10
N ALA A 305 -23.90 -29.40 -8.43
CA ALA A 305 -24.71 -30.08 -7.42
C ALA A 305 -25.41 -31.32 -7.99
N GLY A 306 -25.48 -31.45 -9.33
CA GLY A 306 -25.98 -32.65 -10.03
C GLY A 306 -25.01 -33.84 -9.97
N ALA A 307 -23.70 -33.63 -9.74
CA ALA A 307 -22.73 -34.72 -9.67
C ALA A 307 -22.65 -35.37 -8.26
N LEU A 308 -23.14 -34.70 -7.23
CA LEU A 308 -23.18 -35.22 -5.86
C LEU A 308 -24.21 -36.31 -5.62
N ALA A 309 -25.16 -36.51 -6.54
CA ALA A 309 -26.21 -37.51 -6.41
C ALA A 309 -25.79 -38.94 -6.83
N ASN A 310 -24.63 -39.10 -7.51
CA ASN A 310 -24.28 -40.39 -8.12
C ASN A 310 -22.76 -40.74 -8.09
N GLY A 311 -22.08 -40.66 -6.97
CA GLY A 311 -20.79 -41.32 -6.90
C GLY A 311 -19.76 -40.61 -6.02
N GLY A 312 -19.17 -41.36 -5.12
CA GLY A 312 -18.18 -40.90 -4.18
C GLY A 312 -16.96 -40.28 -4.85
N VAL A 313 -16.62 -39.09 -4.47
CA VAL A 313 -15.41 -38.37 -4.89
C VAL A 313 -14.29 -38.68 -3.91
N SER A 314 -13.30 -39.43 -4.35
CA SER A 314 -12.01 -39.55 -3.68
C SER A 314 -11.02 -38.59 -4.37
N GLY A 315 -10.82 -37.43 -3.80
CA GLY A 315 -9.84 -36.45 -4.23
C GLY A 315 -10.03 -35.18 -3.41
N GLY A 316 -9.03 -34.77 -2.64
CA GLY A 316 -9.10 -33.68 -1.71
C GLY A 316 -9.51 -32.35 -2.36
N ALA A 317 -10.76 -32.06 -2.34
CA ALA A 317 -11.34 -30.75 -2.52
C ALA A 317 -12.05 -30.42 -1.23
N ASP A 318 -11.69 -29.31 -0.63
CA ASP A 318 -12.29 -28.84 0.60
C ASP A 318 -13.76 -28.49 0.34
N LEU A 319 -14.65 -29.32 0.90
CA LEU A 319 -16.10 -29.17 0.82
C LEU A 319 -16.53 -28.42 2.08
N THR A 320 -16.69 -27.12 2.00
CA THR A 320 -17.38 -26.40 3.07
C THR A 320 -18.89 -26.35 2.79
N VAL A 321 -19.61 -27.27 3.42
CA VAL A 321 -21.06 -27.19 3.59
C VAL A 321 -21.30 -26.81 5.04
N GLY A 322 -21.95 -25.69 5.28
CA GLY A 322 -22.50 -25.46 6.60
C GLY A 322 -22.61 -24.00 7.01
N ASP A 323 -23.82 -23.62 7.36
CA ASP A 323 -24.16 -22.43 8.11
C ASP A 323 -23.29 -22.26 9.35
N ALA A 324 -22.44 -21.28 9.36
CA ALA A 324 -21.91 -20.69 10.57
C ALA A 324 -21.79 -19.17 10.35
N SER A 325 -22.75 -18.47 10.89
CA SER A 325 -22.75 -17.03 11.03
C SER A 325 -21.70 -16.59 12.04
N ALA A 326 -20.54 -16.19 11.58
CA ALA A 326 -19.63 -15.34 12.33
C ALA A 326 -19.26 -14.17 11.42
N GLY A 327 -19.90 -13.04 11.65
CA GLY A 327 -19.72 -11.87 10.84
C GLY A 327 -18.39 -11.19 11.13
N ILE A 328 -17.62 -10.93 10.11
CA ILE A 328 -16.58 -9.90 10.12
C ILE A 328 -17.01 -8.84 9.09
N GLY A 329 -17.43 -7.68 9.57
CA GLY A 329 -17.83 -6.55 8.74
C GLY A 329 -16.63 -5.68 8.39
N ALA A 330 -15.91 -6.07 7.39
CA ALA A 330 -15.37 -5.02 6.53
C ALA A 330 -16.47 -4.76 5.49
N GLY A 331 -17.27 -3.72 5.70
CA GLY A 331 -18.38 -3.43 4.79
C GLY A 331 -17.87 -3.00 3.45
N LEU A 332 -18.15 -3.78 2.41
CA LEU A 332 -18.34 -3.21 1.08
C LEU A 332 -19.73 -2.58 1.08
N GLY A 333 -19.80 -1.28 1.12
CA GLY A 333 -21.06 -0.56 0.95
C GLY A 333 -21.19 -0.16 -0.52
N ILE A 334 -22.17 -0.70 -1.23
CA ILE A 334 -22.59 -0.14 -2.51
C ILE A 334 -23.67 0.88 -2.21
N GLY A 335 -23.32 2.17 -2.30
CA GLY A 335 -24.28 3.26 -2.29
C GLY A 335 -24.44 3.82 -3.70
N ALA A 336 -25.43 4.70 -3.90
CA ALA A 336 -25.65 5.40 -5.19
C ALA A 336 -24.46 6.27 -5.66
N GLY A 337 -23.26 6.03 -5.19
CA GLY A 337 -22.00 6.73 -5.47
C GLY A 337 -20.72 5.90 -5.39
N GLY A 338 -20.76 4.53 -5.31
CA GLY A 338 -19.54 3.74 -5.40
C GLY A 338 -19.44 2.56 -4.43
N ILE A 339 -18.39 1.77 -4.55
CA ILE A 339 -18.08 0.60 -3.73
C ILE A 339 -17.04 0.99 -2.68
N GLY A 340 -17.40 0.97 -1.42
CA GLY A 340 -16.48 1.15 -0.30
C GLY A 340 -15.93 -0.18 0.21
N ILE A 341 -14.60 -0.33 0.28
CA ILE A 341 -13.94 -1.47 0.93
C ILE A 341 -13.43 -0.94 2.28
N GLY A 342 -13.87 -1.59 3.37
CA GLY A 342 -13.45 -1.21 4.73
C GLY A 342 -11.94 -1.26 4.89
N ALA A 343 -11.39 -0.27 5.57
CA ALA A 343 -10.00 0.16 5.68
C ALA A 343 -9.54 1.17 4.60
N GLY A 344 -10.42 2.07 4.17
CA GLY A 344 -10.04 3.28 3.44
C GLY A 344 -9.91 3.18 1.92
N GLY A 345 -10.29 2.07 1.32
CA GLY A 345 -10.38 1.94 -0.12
C GLY A 345 -11.81 2.15 -0.62
N TYR A 346 -12.02 3.13 -1.44
CA TYR A 346 -13.27 3.40 -2.14
C TYR A 346 -13.03 3.27 -3.64
N ILE A 347 -13.79 2.41 -4.30
CA ILE A 347 -13.83 2.33 -5.76
C ILE A 347 -15.09 3.06 -6.21
N ASP A 348 -14.92 4.23 -6.82
CA ASP A 348 -15.99 4.89 -7.54
C ASP A 348 -16.17 4.18 -8.88
N PRO A 349 -17.38 3.70 -9.25
CA PRO A 349 -17.63 3.13 -10.58
C PRO A 349 -17.27 4.10 -11.73
N SER A 350 -17.28 5.41 -11.49
CA SER A 350 -16.80 6.41 -12.44
C SER A 350 -15.27 6.42 -12.59
N ASP A 351 -14.53 5.88 -11.62
CA ASP A 351 -13.08 5.75 -11.66
C ASP A 351 -12.63 4.49 -12.45
N LEU A 352 -13.55 3.60 -12.77
CA LEU A 352 -13.38 2.43 -13.63
C LEU A 352 -13.70 2.69 -15.11
N SER A 353 -14.17 3.88 -15.44
CA SER A 353 -14.49 4.22 -16.80
C SER A 353 -13.23 4.51 -17.61
N ILE A 354 -12.93 3.65 -18.60
CA ILE A 354 -12.08 4.03 -19.72
C ILE A 354 -12.98 4.78 -20.70
N SER A 355 -13.05 6.09 -20.58
CA SER A 355 -13.67 6.89 -21.61
C SER A 355 -12.70 7.03 -22.78
N GLY A 356 -12.70 6.07 -23.69
CA GLY A 356 -12.13 6.23 -25.01
C GLY A 356 -13.08 7.09 -25.86
N GLY A 357 -12.97 8.41 -25.76
CA GLY A 357 -13.67 9.35 -26.63
C GLY A 357 -12.66 10.09 -27.47
N THR A 358 -12.79 10.07 -28.80
CA THR A 358 -12.20 11.14 -29.59
C THR A 358 -13.09 12.35 -29.38
N ASP A 359 -12.66 13.30 -28.53
CA ASP A 359 -13.19 14.64 -28.66
C ASP A 359 -12.78 15.17 -30.01
N GLY A 360 -13.50 16.17 -30.54
CA GLY A 360 -13.24 16.72 -31.87
C GLY A 360 -11.81 17.29 -32.08
N SER A 361 -10.89 17.09 -31.13
CA SER A 361 -9.47 17.45 -31.17
C SER A 361 -8.56 16.25 -31.51
N GLY A 362 -9.11 15.02 -31.62
CA GLY A 362 -8.33 13.82 -31.95
C GLY A 362 -7.48 13.31 -30.78
N ALA A 363 -7.69 13.79 -29.56
CA ALA A 363 -7.02 13.30 -28.37
C ALA A 363 -7.76 12.09 -27.79
N LEU A 364 -7.09 10.95 -27.68
CA LEU A 364 -7.55 9.80 -26.93
C LEU A 364 -7.39 10.09 -25.42
N SER A 365 -8.50 10.20 -24.71
CA SER A 365 -8.46 10.27 -23.24
C SER A 365 -8.80 8.90 -22.66
N ALA A 366 -7.83 8.22 -22.09
CA ALA A 366 -8.06 7.02 -21.29
C ALA A 366 -7.75 7.35 -19.83
N SER A 367 -8.72 7.21 -18.95
CA SER A 367 -8.52 7.30 -17.53
C SER A 367 -8.95 6.00 -16.86
N LEU A 368 -8.01 5.13 -16.54
CA LEU A 368 -8.23 4.00 -15.66
C LEU A 368 -7.65 4.37 -14.31
N GLN A 369 -8.48 4.68 -13.36
CA GLN A 369 -8.08 4.95 -11.99
C GLN A 369 -8.76 3.91 -11.11
N MET A 370 -8.02 2.85 -10.77
CA MET A 370 -8.47 1.84 -9.83
C MET A 370 -7.81 2.10 -8.48
N ASN A 371 -8.61 2.49 -7.51
CA ASN A 371 -8.24 2.44 -6.10
C ASN A 371 -8.76 1.12 -5.53
N ALA A 372 -8.21 -0.01 -5.98
CA ALA A 372 -8.55 -1.32 -5.44
C ALA A 372 -7.64 -1.61 -4.24
N ASP A 373 -8.14 -1.35 -3.07
CA ASP A 373 -7.50 -1.80 -1.84
C ASP A 373 -7.91 -3.22 -1.48
N ALA A 374 -6.96 -3.98 -1.03
CA ALA A 374 -7.02 -5.21 -0.28
C ALA A 374 -7.34 -6.51 -1.04
N SER A 375 -8.21 -6.56 -2.05
CA SER A 375 -8.63 -7.85 -2.60
C SER A 375 -7.96 -8.30 -3.91
N MET A 376 -7.47 -7.36 -4.71
CA MET A 376 -6.67 -7.60 -5.92
C MET A 376 -5.67 -6.47 -6.16
N PRO A 377 -4.84 -6.10 -5.17
CA PRO A 377 -4.01 -4.88 -5.25
C PRO A 377 -3.00 -4.94 -6.39
N GLU A 378 -2.47 -6.13 -6.69
CA GLU A 378 -1.49 -6.35 -7.75
C GLU A 378 -2.13 -6.18 -9.13
N LEU A 379 -3.32 -6.78 -9.34
CA LEU A 379 -4.05 -6.67 -10.60
C LEU A 379 -4.55 -5.24 -10.82
N ALA A 380 -5.12 -4.64 -9.80
CA ALA A 380 -5.59 -3.26 -9.82
C ALA A 380 -4.46 -2.26 -10.06
N GLY A 381 -3.33 -2.43 -9.38
CA GLY A 381 -2.15 -1.61 -9.59
C GLY A 381 -1.58 -1.73 -11.00
N ALA A 382 -1.56 -2.94 -11.56
CA ALA A 382 -1.13 -3.18 -12.94
C ALA A 382 -2.08 -2.53 -13.95
N LEU A 383 -3.40 -2.66 -13.76
CA LEU A 383 -4.42 -2.02 -14.62
C LEU A 383 -4.34 -0.49 -14.52
N SER A 384 -4.18 0.07 -13.33
CA SER A 384 -3.97 1.51 -13.12
C SER A 384 -2.71 2.01 -13.83
N GLY A 385 -1.62 1.23 -13.75
CA GLY A 385 -0.38 1.53 -14.48
C GLY A 385 -0.57 1.51 -15.99
N MET A 386 -1.30 0.56 -16.54
CA MET A 386 -1.65 0.53 -17.97
C MET A 386 -2.50 1.73 -18.36
N GLY A 387 -3.47 2.12 -17.54
CA GLY A 387 -4.26 3.34 -17.74
C GLY A 387 -3.41 4.61 -17.76
N ALA A 388 -2.39 4.70 -16.90
CA ALA A 388 -1.44 5.82 -16.92
C ALA A 388 -0.64 5.87 -18.23
N GLN A 389 -0.19 4.70 -18.75
CA GLN A 389 0.47 4.63 -20.06
C GLN A 389 -0.46 5.03 -21.20
N MET A 390 -1.70 4.57 -21.17
CA MET A 390 -2.70 4.96 -22.19
C MET A 390 -2.97 6.46 -22.22
N ARG A 391 -3.01 7.12 -21.04
CA ARG A 391 -3.12 8.59 -21.01
C ARG A 391 -1.91 9.27 -21.64
N ALA A 392 -0.70 8.77 -21.37
CA ALA A 392 0.51 9.31 -21.97
C ALA A 392 0.54 9.12 -23.49
N ILE A 393 0.14 7.95 -23.99
CA ILE A 393 0.00 7.66 -25.42
C ILE A 393 -1.11 8.54 -26.02
N GLY A 394 -2.27 8.67 -25.36
CA GLY A 394 -3.39 9.49 -25.81
C GLY A 394 -3.03 10.96 -25.99
N SER A 395 -2.15 11.51 -25.13
CA SER A 395 -1.68 12.89 -25.27
C SER A 395 -0.86 13.14 -26.55
N GLN A 396 -0.38 12.09 -27.21
CA GLN A 396 0.38 12.13 -28.45
C GLN A 396 -0.44 11.67 -29.68
N ALA A 397 -1.70 11.26 -29.45
CA ALA A 397 -2.54 10.60 -30.46
C ALA A 397 -2.70 11.40 -31.76
N ALA A 398 -2.76 12.72 -31.68
CA ALA A 398 -2.88 13.59 -32.86
C ALA A 398 -1.70 13.48 -33.86
N ASN A 399 -0.57 12.95 -33.40
CA ASN A 399 0.66 12.78 -34.20
C ASN A 399 0.88 11.33 -34.65
N LEU A 400 -0.02 10.40 -34.28
CA LEU A 400 0.09 8.99 -34.64
C LEU A 400 -0.42 8.72 -36.05
N SER A 401 0.14 7.70 -36.69
CA SER A 401 -0.41 7.16 -37.94
C SER A 401 -1.81 6.58 -37.71
N GLU A 402 -2.64 6.50 -38.77
CA GLU A 402 -3.98 5.93 -38.70
C GLU A 402 -3.97 4.48 -38.17
N THR A 403 -2.94 3.69 -38.52
CA THR A 403 -2.76 2.33 -38.02
C THR A 403 -2.55 2.33 -36.51
N LEU A 404 -1.60 3.13 -36.01
CA LEU A 404 -1.32 3.25 -34.58
C LEU A 404 -2.52 3.78 -33.77
N GLN A 405 -3.30 4.70 -34.34
CA GLN A 405 -4.54 5.15 -33.67
C GLN A 405 -5.53 4.00 -33.50
N LYS A 406 -5.66 3.12 -34.50
CA LYS A 406 -6.51 1.92 -34.41
C LYS A 406 -5.99 0.91 -33.38
N ASP A 407 -4.66 0.69 -33.33
CA ASP A 407 -4.05 -0.21 -32.36
C ASP A 407 -4.23 0.31 -30.92
N VAL A 408 -4.01 1.60 -30.71
CA VAL A 408 -4.22 2.25 -29.41
C VAL A 408 -5.69 2.19 -28.99
N GLN A 409 -6.63 2.37 -29.91
CA GLN A 409 -8.06 2.19 -29.63
C GLN A 409 -8.38 0.73 -29.24
N ALA A 410 -7.86 -0.25 -29.97
CA ALA A 410 -8.07 -1.66 -29.65
C ALA A 410 -7.50 -2.05 -28.29
N ILE A 411 -6.36 -1.49 -27.89
CA ILE A 411 -5.78 -1.64 -26.55
C ILE A 411 -6.72 -1.03 -25.51
N SER A 412 -7.24 0.19 -25.75
CA SER A 412 -8.18 0.86 -24.84
C SER A 412 -9.45 0.03 -24.64
N ASP A 413 -10.05 -0.44 -25.73
CA ASP A 413 -11.27 -1.26 -25.69
C ASP A 413 -11.05 -2.58 -24.91
N LYS A 414 -9.86 -3.19 -25.07
CA LYS A 414 -9.53 -4.42 -24.31
C LYS A 414 -9.29 -4.15 -22.84
N LEU A 415 -8.70 -3.02 -22.46
CA LEU A 415 -8.57 -2.61 -21.06
C LEU A 415 -9.93 -2.38 -20.40
N ASP A 416 -10.88 -1.80 -21.14
CA ASP A 416 -12.26 -1.62 -20.67
C ASP A 416 -12.96 -2.96 -20.43
N GLU A 417 -12.79 -3.90 -21.35
CA GLU A 417 -13.32 -5.28 -21.23
C GLU A 417 -12.74 -5.99 -19.99
N ILE A 418 -11.43 -5.88 -19.76
CA ILE A 418 -10.77 -6.45 -18.58
C ILE A 418 -11.30 -5.80 -17.30
N SER A 419 -11.42 -4.48 -17.28
CA SER A 419 -11.95 -3.74 -16.14
C SER A 419 -13.37 -4.17 -15.80
N THR A 420 -14.21 -4.35 -16.80
CA THR A 420 -15.58 -4.88 -16.63
C THR A 420 -15.56 -6.28 -16.04
N THR A 421 -14.70 -7.17 -16.55
CA THR A 421 -14.57 -8.54 -16.01
C THR A 421 -14.12 -8.55 -14.55
N VAL A 422 -13.18 -7.68 -14.18
CA VAL A 422 -12.72 -7.52 -12.80
C VAL A 422 -13.86 -6.99 -11.92
N PHE A 423 -14.58 -5.98 -12.41
CA PHE A 423 -15.72 -5.41 -11.71
C PHE A 423 -16.83 -6.45 -11.47
N ASP A 424 -17.24 -7.19 -12.52
CA ASP A 424 -18.25 -8.25 -12.43
C ASP A 424 -17.81 -9.38 -11.49
N ALA A 425 -16.50 -9.69 -11.49
CA ALA A 425 -15.93 -10.66 -10.56
C ALA A 425 -16.05 -10.17 -9.11
N MET A 426 -15.79 -8.91 -8.84
CA MET A 426 -15.92 -8.32 -7.51
C MET A 426 -17.38 -8.23 -7.08
N ASP A 427 -18.29 -7.81 -7.96
CA ASP A 427 -19.74 -7.77 -7.71
C ASP A 427 -20.31 -9.18 -7.43
N SER A 428 -19.83 -10.19 -8.15
CA SER A 428 -20.23 -11.59 -7.91
C SER A 428 -19.80 -12.12 -6.53
N LEU A 429 -18.79 -11.52 -5.90
CA LEU A 429 -18.35 -11.88 -4.56
C LEU A 429 -19.26 -11.34 -3.46
N GLU A 430 -20.10 -10.35 -3.75
CA GLU A 430 -21.03 -9.77 -2.77
C GLU A 430 -22.06 -10.76 -2.22
N ASN A 431 -22.31 -11.83 -2.94
CA ASN A 431 -23.33 -12.82 -2.57
C ASN A 431 -22.82 -14.01 -1.72
N ARG A 432 -21.54 -14.00 -1.27
CA ARG A 432 -20.96 -15.12 -0.51
C ARG A 432 -20.14 -14.62 0.68
N ASN A 433 -20.57 -14.94 1.91
CA ASN A 433 -19.80 -14.64 3.12
C ASN A 433 -19.18 -15.89 3.71
N LEU A 434 -17.89 -16.05 3.53
CA LEU A 434 -17.06 -16.90 4.37
C LEU A 434 -15.70 -16.21 4.52
N VAL A 435 -15.39 -15.80 5.75
CA VAL A 435 -14.05 -15.32 6.08
C VAL A 435 -13.32 -16.45 6.77
N THR A 436 -12.20 -16.88 6.20
CA THR A 436 -11.36 -17.94 6.75
C THR A 436 -9.96 -17.40 6.98
N ASP A 437 -9.42 -17.61 8.18
CA ASP A 437 -8.00 -17.35 8.43
C ASP A 437 -7.18 -18.52 7.88
N GLY A 438 -6.51 -18.29 6.76
CA GLY A 438 -5.64 -19.24 6.08
C GLY A 438 -4.16 -19.13 6.47
N SER A 439 -3.83 -18.36 7.50
CA SER A 439 -2.44 -18.09 7.90
C SER A 439 -1.67 -19.35 8.30
N GLN A 440 -2.36 -20.36 8.82
CA GLN A 440 -1.77 -21.66 9.21
C GLN A 440 -1.61 -22.62 8.01
N THR A 441 -2.23 -22.34 6.87
CA THR A 441 -2.15 -23.21 5.69
C THR A 441 -0.89 -22.90 4.92
N ASP A 442 0.10 -23.78 4.99
CA ASP A 442 1.40 -23.65 4.31
C ASP A 442 2.05 -22.25 4.52
N PRO A 443 2.34 -21.89 5.78
CA PRO A 443 2.86 -20.55 6.09
C PRO A 443 4.16 -20.23 5.34
N GLU A 444 4.96 -21.21 4.96
CA GLU A 444 6.20 -21.01 4.22
C GLU A 444 5.97 -20.47 2.79
N SER A 445 4.84 -20.76 2.17
CA SER A 445 4.51 -20.26 0.83
C SER A 445 3.89 -18.86 0.84
N ILE A 446 3.44 -18.36 2.00
CA ILE A 446 2.79 -17.05 2.11
C ILE A 446 3.83 -15.95 1.91
N THR A 447 3.66 -15.11 0.90
CA THR A 447 4.52 -13.95 0.62
C THR A 447 3.81 -12.62 0.78
N MET A 448 2.47 -12.60 0.90
CA MET A 448 1.69 -11.40 1.15
C MET A 448 1.05 -11.48 2.54
N GLY A 449 0.95 -10.37 3.23
CA GLY A 449 0.57 -10.36 4.64
C GLY A 449 1.62 -11.02 5.54
N ALA A 450 2.92 -10.98 5.17
CA ALA A 450 3.96 -11.73 5.87
C ALA A 450 5.16 -10.87 6.24
N LEU A 451 5.65 -11.09 7.47
CA LEU A 451 6.93 -10.59 7.97
C LEU A 451 7.83 -11.77 8.25
N ARG A 452 9.02 -11.83 7.60
CA ARG A 452 9.97 -12.94 7.79
C ARG A 452 11.39 -12.49 8.04
N GLY A 453 11.99 -13.08 9.07
CA GLY A 453 13.39 -12.85 9.39
C GLY A 453 13.70 -11.37 9.62
N CYS A 454 12.73 -10.59 10.09
CA CYS A 454 12.94 -9.20 10.44
C CYS A 454 13.45 -9.09 11.88
N GLU A 455 14.29 -8.08 12.15
CA GLU A 455 14.93 -7.91 13.44
C GLU A 455 14.68 -6.49 13.98
N ASN A 456 14.21 -6.42 15.24
CA ASN A 456 14.12 -5.16 15.96
C ASN A 456 15.12 -5.11 17.11
N MET A 457 16.08 -4.19 17.03
CA MET A 457 17.03 -3.87 18.09
C MET A 457 16.71 -2.52 18.75
N GLY A 458 15.86 -1.70 18.11
CA GLY A 458 15.47 -0.39 18.60
C GLY A 458 14.43 -0.44 19.72
N THR A 459 14.29 0.65 20.47
CA THR A 459 13.28 0.79 21.52
C THR A 459 11.93 1.14 20.93
N VAL A 460 10.85 0.60 21.52
CA VAL A 460 9.46 0.87 21.12
C VAL A 460 8.69 1.39 22.32
N GLN A 461 8.11 2.60 22.17
CA GLN A 461 7.33 3.23 23.25
C GLN A 461 6.01 3.76 22.69
N ALA A 462 4.90 3.38 23.34
CA ALA A 462 3.59 3.90 22.96
C ALA A 462 2.57 3.80 24.11
N ASP A 463 1.33 4.23 23.85
CA ASP A 463 0.30 4.11 24.87
C ASP A 463 -0.35 2.74 24.88
N ARG A 464 -0.68 2.16 23.70
CA ARG A 464 -1.46 0.92 23.59
C ARG A 464 -1.05 0.08 22.38
N ASN A 465 -1.23 -1.24 22.47
CA ASN A 465 -0.90 -2.21 21.42
C ASN A 465 0.56 -2.04 20.95
N VAL A 466 1.48 -2.35 21.84
CA VAL A 466 2.91 -2.11 21.63
C VAL A 466 3.63 -3.43 21.49
N GLY A 467 4.32 -3.63 20.38
CA GLY A 467 5.05 -4.86 20.12
C GLY A 467 6.47 -4.64 19.63
N GLY A 468 7.36 -5.52 20.01
CA GLY A 468 8.75 -5.46 19.55
C GLY A 468 8.88 -5.70 18.04
N ILE A 469 7.95 -6.45 17.43
CA ILE A 469 7.87 -6.67 15.99
C ILE A 469 6.63 -5.99 15.42
N ALA A 470 5.43 -6.28 15.91
CA ALA A 470 4.18 -5.72 15.42
C ALA A 470 3.37 -5.09 16.55
N GLY A 471 2.82 -3.91 16.36
CA GLY A 471 1.88 -3.30 17.31
C GLY A 471 0.58 -4.06 17.36
N ALA A 472 -0.04 -4.23 16.21
CA ALA A 472 -1.25 -5.02 16.06
C ALA A 472 -1.20 -5.92 14.80
N MET A 473 -1.95 -7.02 14.85
CA MET A 473 -2.09 -7.99 13.77
C MET A 473 -3.57 -8.34 13.64
N GLY A 474 -4.20 -7.77 12.63
CA GLY A 474 -5.63 -7.85 12.44
C GLY A 474 -6.16 -6.87 11.40
N MET A 475 -7.48 -6.86 11.21
CA MET A 475 -8.15 -5.88 10.36
C MET A 475 -8.15 -4.51 11.07
N GLU A 476 -7.76 -3.45 10.36
CA GLU A 476 -7.93 -2.09 10.87
C GLU A 476 -9.43 -1.78 10.99
N ALA A 477 -9.84 -1.25 12.15
CA ALA A 477 -11.21 -0.78 12.32
C ALA A 477 -11.34 0.60 11.69
N GLY A 478 -12.01 0.69 10.58
CA GLY A 478 -12.32 1.89 9.78
C GLY A 478 -12.15 3.26 10.42
N ALA A 479 -13.16 4.12 10.46
CA ALA A 479 -13.06 5.54 10.78
C ALA A 479 -12.67 5.92 12.23
N ASP A 480 -12.57 5.00 13.18
CA ASP A 480 -12.17 5.27 14.56
C ASP A 480 -10.98 4.39 14.98
N PRO A 481 -9.73 4.89 14.83
CA PRO A 481 -8.54 4.15 15.24
C PRO A 481 -8.42 3.97 16.77
N GLU A 482 -9.22 4.64 17.59
CA GLU A 482 -9.28 4.43 19.04
C GLU A 482 -10.22 3.30 19.43
N SER A 483 -11.22 2.96 18.59
CA SER A 483 -12.10 1.85 18.90
C SER A 483 -11.36 0.54 18.71
N ASP A 484 -11.07 -0.15 19.77
CA ASP A 484 -10.71 -1.57 19.71
C ASP A 484 -11.87 -2.32 19.09
N VAL A 485 -11.57 -3.16 18.09
CA VAL A 485 -12.55 -3.92 17.34
C VAL A 485 -13.28 -4.93 18.22
N SER A 486 -14.13 -4.45 19.07
CA SER A 486 -15.18 -5.25 19.73
C SER A 486 -16.54 -4.96 19.10
N GLN A 487 -16.59 -4.23 17.99
CA GLN A 487 -17.81 -4.10 17.23
C GLN A 487 -18.08 -5.44 16.56
N SER A 488 -19.07 -6.14 17.13
CA SER A 488 -19.64 -7.31 16.50
C SER A 488 -20.06 -6.92 15.10
N LEU A 489 -19.38 -7.50 14.15
CA LEU A 489 -19.62 -7.33 12.75
C LEU A 489 -20.96 -7.95 12.40
N SER A 490 -22.02 -7.19 12.59
CA SER A 490 -23.33 -7.53 12.07
C SER A 490 -23.40 -7.10 10.62
N SER A 491 -22.99 -7.94 9.69
CA SER A 491 -23.33 -7.74 8.30
C SER A 491 -24.15 -8.88 7.75
N THR A 492 -25.20 -8.51 7.06
CA THR A 492 -26.06 -9.40 6.27
C THR A 492 -25.45 -9.75 4.90
N GLU A 493 -24.21 -9.36 4.63
CA GLU A 493 -23.55 -9.56 3.34
C GLU A 493 -22.60 -10.75 3.36
N ARG A 494 -22.67 -11.59 2.34
CA ARG A 494 -21.99 -12.88 2.26
C ARG A 494 -20.81 -12.82 1.29
N LYS A 495 -19.56 -12.81 1.80
CA LYS A 495 -18.33 -12.82 0.99
C LYS A 495 -17.40 -13.93 1.44
N GLN A 496 -16.69 -14.55 0.50
CA GLN A 496 -15.68 -15.53 0.84
C GLN A 496 -14.31 -14.90 0.70
N TYR A 497 -13.65 -14.66 1.84
CA TYR A 497 -12.30 -14.14 1.91
C TYR A 497 -11.42 -15.13 2.66
N GLU A 498 -10.22 -15.34 2.16
CA GLU A 498 -9.15 -15.98 2.92
C GLU A 498 -8.18 -14.89 3.36
N LEU A 499 -8.08 -14.72 4.66
CA LEU A 499 -7.15 -13.78 5.29
C LEU A 499 -5.83 -14.48 5.58
N ARG A 500 -4.71 -13.76 5.43
CA ARG A 500 -3.38 -14.27 5.74
C ARG A 500 -2.55 -13.18 6.38
N ALA A 501 -2.09 -13.43 7.60
CA ALA A 501 -1.15 -12.58 8.30
C ALA A 501 -0.16 -13.47 9.06
N VAL A 502 1.15 -13.36 8.75
CA VAL A 502 2.17 -14.26 9.30
C VAL A 502 3.39 -13.48 9.79
N LEU A 503 3.76 -13.67 11.03
CA LEU A 503 5.07 -13.30 11.58
C LEU A 503 5.91 -14.56 11.72
N GLN A 504 7.04 -14.65 11.00
CA GLN A 504 7.84 -15.86 11.00
C GLN A 504 9.34 -15.55 11.12
N ARG A 505 10.01 -16.25 12.06
CA ARG A 505 11.46 -16.13 12.30
C ARG A 505 11.90 -14.68 12.52
N CYS A 506 11.05 -13.87 13.15
CA CYS A 506 11.39 -12.51 13.53
C CYS A 506 12.03 -12.48 14.92
N VAL A 507 12.96 -11.55 15.13
CA VAL A 507 13.72 -11.43 16.39
C VAL A 507 13.53 -10.03 16.97
N SER A 508 13.18 -9.94 18.25
CA SER A 508 13.12 -8.67 18.97
C SER A 508 14.07 -8.68 20.17
N THR A 509 15.04 -7.79 20.16
CA THR A 509 15.99 -7.57 21.27
C THR A 509 15.79 -6.21 21.94
N GLY A 510 15.03 -5.31 21.30
CA GLY A 510 14.74 -3.97 21.82
C GLY A 510 13.77 -3.97 22.99
N ALA A 511 13.86 -2.94 23.84
CA ALA A 511 12.91 -2.74 24.93
C ALA A 511 11.55 -2.26 24.42
N VAL A 512 10.48 -2.79 25.00
CA VAL A 512 9.09 -2.41 24.69
C VAL A 512 8.46 -1.80 25.93
N THR A 513 7.97 -0.57 25.83
CA THR A 513 7.30 0.14 26.91
C THR A 513 5.92 0.61 26.47
N ALA A 514 4.88 0.15 27.14
CA ALA A 514 3.52 0.64 26.98
C ALA A 514 3.11 1.53 28.17
N LYS A 515 2.27 2.50 27.94
CA LYS A 515 1.64 3.28 29.00
C LYS A 515 0.38 2.60 29.52
N LYS A 516 -0.32 1.88 28.66
CA LYS A 516 -1.60 1.19 28.90
C LYS A 516 -1.52 -0.28 28.44
N ASP A 517 -2.62 -0.83 28.00
CA ASP A 517 -2.82 -2.24 27.70
C ASP A 517 -2.11 -2.75 26.44
N CYS A 518 -1.92 -4.05 26.39
CA CYS A 518 -1.43 -4.83 25.26
C CYS A 518 0.03 -4.52 24.88
N ALA A 519 0.95 -4.94 25.73
CA ALA A 519 2.39 -4.87 25.46
C ALA A 519 3.01 -6.26 25.30
N ALA A 520 3.85 -6.45 24.30
CA ALA A 520 4.59 -7.70 24.13
C ALA A 520 5.92 -7.53 23.37
N ALA A 521 6.82 -8.48 23.56
CA ALA A 521 8.09 -8.44 22.86
C ALA A 521 7.96 -8.80 21.36
N ILE A 522 6.89 -9.48 20.93
CA ILE A 522 6.63 -9.76 19.49
C ILE A 522 5.43 -8.96 19.02
N CYS A 523 4.20 -9.21 19.49
CA CYS A 523 2.99 -8.58 18.99
C CYS A 523 2.12 -8.07 20.13
N GLY A 524 1.83 -6.76 20.16
CA GLY A 524 1.00 -6.16 21.22
C GLY A 524 -0.41 -6.74 21.23
N ARG A 525 -1.08 -6.78 20.08
CA ARG A 525 -2.42 -7.34 19.90
C ARG A 525 -2.50 -8.22 18.66
N MET A 526 -3.06 -9.41 18.79
CA MET A 526 -3.23 -10.36 17.69
C MET A 526 -4.65 -10.86 17.64
N ASP A 527 -5.43 -10.38 16.67
CA ASP A 527 -6.82 -10.78 16.48
C ASP A 527 -6.97 -11.95 15.50
N LEU A 528 -6.03 -12.08 14.54
CA LEU A 528 -5.96 -13.16 13.56
C LEU A 528 -4.51 -13.40 13.13
N GLY A 529 -4.27 -14.47 12.38
CA GLY A 529 -2.97 -14.75 11.79
C GLY A 529 -2.17 -15.84 12.53
N LEU A 530 -0.88 -15.86 12.27
CA LEU A 530 0.06 -16.82 12.83
C LEU A 530 1.35 -16.12 13.27
N ILE A 531 1.84 -16.43 14.46
CA ILE A 531 3.22 -16.17 14.89
C ILE A 531 3.93 -17.52 14.98
N ASP A 532 5.00 -17.68 14.20
CA ASP A 532 5.75 -18.91 14.07
C ASP A 532 7.25 -18.66 14.21
N SER A 533 7.90 -19.42 15.09
CA SER A 533 9.36 -19.44 15.27
C SER A 533 9.99 -18.05 15.49
N CYS A 534 9.28 -17.15 16.18
CA CYS A 534 9.79 -15.83 16.53
C CYS A 534 10.49 -15.85 17.89
N GLU A 535 11.53 -15.03 18.03
CA GLU A 535 12.35 -14.96 19.25
C GLU A 535 12.28 -13.58 19.90
N ALA A 536 12.24 -13.53 21.22
CA ALA A 536 12.18 -12.29 21.99
C ALA A 536 13.17 -12.30 23.14
N TYR A 537 14.01 -11.27 23.23
CA TYR A 537 15.05 -11.13 24.25
C TYR A 537 14.98 -9.78 24.99
N GLY A 538 14.21 -8.82 24.46
CA GLY A 538 14.03 -7.49 25.05
C GLY A 538 13.12 -7.49 26.28
N SER A 539 13.24 -6.46 27.11
CA SER A 539 12.31 -6.22 28.22
C SER A 539 10.96 -5.71 27.71
N VAL A 540 9.88 -6.11 28.40
CA VAL A 540 8.53 -5.60 28.17
C VAL A 540 8.00 -5.02 29.47
N GLU A 541 7.53 -3.78 29.41
CA GLU A 541 6.95 -3.08 30.57
C GLU A 541 5.65 -2.36 30.17
N SER A 542 4.63 -2.43 31.00
CA SER A 542 3.48 -1.55 30.98
C SER A 542 3.39 -0.74 32.25
N GLN A 543 3.21 0.58 32.14
CA GLN A 543 3.17 1.48 33.28
C GLN A 543 1.87 1.37 34.09
N SER A 544 0.72 1.17 33.41
CA SER A 544 -0.59 1.18 34.07
C SER A 544 -1.63 0.26 33.42
N GLY A 545 -1.23 -0.56 32.45
CA GLY A 545 -2.14 -1.42 31.71
C GLY A 545 -2.02 -2.89 32.04
N ASP A 546 -2.98 -3.65 31.56
CA ASP A 546 -3.04 -5.11 31.62
C ASP A 546 -2.54 -5.72 30.28
N TYR A 547 -2.55 -7.05 30.18
CA TYR A 547 -2.17 -7.80 28.98
C TYR A 547 -0.72 -7.61 28.53
N VAL A 548 0.20 -7.92 29.42
CA VAL A 548 1.65 -7.90 29.15
C VAL A 548 2.15 -9.33 28.94
N GLY A 549 2.76 -9.57 27.78
CA GLY A 549 3.21 -10.90 27.37
C GLY A 549 4.59 -10.95 26.74
N GLY A 550 5.25 -12.11 26.78
CA GLY A 550 6.53 -12.33 26.11
C GLY A 550 6.40 -12.43 24.61
N VAL A 551 5.31 -13.02 24.10
CA VAL A 551 5.04 -13.18 22.66
C VAL A 551 3.89 -12.28 22.21
N ALA A 552 2.73 -12.36 22.85
CA ALA A 552 1.58 -11.52 22.56
C ALA A 552 1.01 -10.93 23.86
N GLY A 553 0.57 -9.67 23.82
CA GLY A 553 -0.14 -9.05 24.92
C GLY A 553 -1.54 -9.63 25.02
N ILE A 554 -2.28 -9.57 23.94
CA ILE A 554 -3.58 -10.26 23.79
C ILE A 554 -3.57 -11.06 22.48
N CYS A 555 -4.14 -12.28 22.51
CA CYS A 555 -4.16 -13.14 21.34
C CYS A 555 -5.49 -13.87 21.21
N SER A 556 -6.12 -13.76 20.06
CA SER A 556 -7.31 -14.51 19.66
C SER A 556 -7.03 -15.52 18.53
N ALA A 557 -5.77 -15.69 18.14
CA ALA A 557 -5.30 -16.51 17.02
C ALA A 557 -4.26 -17.55 17.43
N ALA A 558 -3.57 -18.18 16.47
CA ALA A 558 -2.60 -19.24 16.74
C ALA A 558 -1.17 -18.72 16.96
N ILE A 559 -0.49 -19.30 17.95
CA ILE A 559 0.95 -19.13 18.18
C ILE A 559 1.60 -20.50 18.12
N GLU A 560 2.62 -20.66 17.28
CA GLU A 560 3.39 -21.90 17.10
C GLU A 560 4.88 -21.66 17.35
N ASN A 561 5.57 -22.72 17.87
CA ASN A 561 7.01 -22.71 18.13
C ASN A 561 7.80 -23.31 16.98
#